data_d11298113b8226ab1e3352dc79bb7ad4
#
_entry.id   d11298113b8226ab1e3352dc79bb7ad4
#
_cell.length_a   1.000
_cell.length_b   1.000
_cell.length_c   1.000
_cell.angle_alpha   90.00
_cell.angle_beta   90.00
_cell.angle_gamma   90.00
#
_symmetry.space_group_name_H-M   'P 1'
#
loop_
_entity.id
_entity.type
_entity.pdbx_description
1 polymer ?
#
loop_
_entity_poly.entity_id
_entity_poly.type
_entity_poly.pdbx_seq_one_letter_code
_entity_poly.pdbx_strand_id
1 'polypeptide(L)'
;MSTSTETIELSIVMPCLNEAETLAVCIDKAQAYLARSGVVGEVVISDNGSTDGSQEIARAHGARVVDVPAKGYGSALMGGIDAARGKYVIMGDADDSYDFSQLDPFVERLRAGDQLVMGNRFQGGIAEGAMPPLHKYLGNPVLSWIGRVLFRSPIGDFHCGLRGFNRRAILDLHLQTTGMEFASEVVVKSTLGGLRVSEVPTTLSKDGRSRPPHLRSWRDGWRHLRFLLIFSPRWLFLIPGAAAFFLGLLGTIFLPIGPIQV
;
A
#
# COMPACT_ATOMS: atom_id res chain seq x y z
N MET A 1 -28.17 -30.48 -14.08
CA MET A 1 -26.74 -30.22 -13.83
C MET A 1 -26.65 -28.83 -13.20
N SER A 2 -26.48 -28.76 -11.89
CA SER A 2 -26.29 -27.48 -11.20
C SER A 2 -24.84 -27.03 -11.48
N THR A 3 -24.66 -26.03 -12.29
CA THR A 3 -23.37 -25.33 -12.40
C THR A 3 -23.15 -24.63 -11.07
N SER A 4 -22.39 -25.27 -10.17
CA SER A 4 -21.82 -24.57 -9.02
C SER A 4 -20.96 -23.44 -9.61
N THR A 5 -21.44 -22.21 -9.54
CA THR A 5 -20.63 -21.03 -9.79
C THR A 5 -19.50 -21.09 -8.77
N GLU A 6 -18.32 -21.55 -9.18
CA GLU A 6 -17.14 -21.52 -8.30
C GLU A 6 -16.93 -20.08 -7.85
N THR A 7 -17.06 -19.87 -6.55
CA THR A 7 -16.88 -18.54 -5.96
C THR A 7 -15.40 -18.15 -6.08
N ILE A 8 -15.12 -17.03 -6.72
CA ILE A 8 -13.75 -16.50 -6.84
C ILE A 8 -13.18 -16.28 -5.44
N GLU A 9 -12.07 -16.94 -5.13
CA GLU A 9 -11.37 -16.80 -3.85
C GLU A 9 -10.44 -15.59 -3.87
N LEU A 10 -9.69 -15.40 -4.96
CA LEU A 10 -8.64 -14.39 -5.06
C LEU A 10 -8.84 -13.48 -6.27
N SER A 11 -8.75 -12.17 -6.07
CA SER A 11 -8.53 -11.20 -7.15
C SER A 11 -7.12 -10.61 -7.04
N ILE A 12 -6.33 -10.72 -8.09
CA ILE A 12 -5.02 -10.05 -8.19
C ILE A 12 -5.26 -8.72 -8.90
N VAL A 13 -5.06 -7.60 -8.18
CA VAL A 13 -5.39 -6.25 -8.65
C VAL A 13 -4.11 -5.46 -8.93
N MET A 14 -3.97 -4.96 -10.14
CA MET A 14 -2.84 -4.14 -10.57
C MET A 14 -3.34 -2.78 -11.05
N PRO A 15 -2.89 -1.66 -10.43
CA PRO A 15 -3.17 -0.32 -10.94
C PRO A 15 -2.35 -0.10 -12.21
N CYS A 16 -2.96 0.49 -13.23
CA CYS A 16 -2.32 0.71 -14.51
C CYS A 16 -2.45 2.16 -14.97
N LEU A 17 -1.33 2.76 -15.38
CA LEU A 17 -1.29 4.02 -16.10
C LEU A 17 -0.09 4.03 -17.06
N ASN A 18 -0.34 3.67 -18.30
CA ASN A 18 0.70 3.56 -19.36
C ASN A 18 1.81 2.55 -18.99
N GLU A 19 1.44 1.30 -18.73
CA GLU A 19 2.36 0.21 -18.36
C GLU A 19 2.51 -0.85 -19.47
N ALA A 20 2.34 -0.46 -20.77
CA ALA A 20 2.39 -1.40 -21.90
C ALA A 20 3.67 -2.24 -21.98
N GLU A 21 4.81 -1.72 -21.46
CA GLU A 21 6.10 -2.42 -21.50
C GLU A 21 6.15 -3.64 -20.55
N THR A 22 5.45 -3.61 -19.44
CA THR A 22 5.61 -4.57 -18.33
C THR A 22 4.33 -5.34 -17.99
N LEU A 23 3.18 -4.79 -18.37
CA LEU A 23 1.87 -5.28 -17.96
C LEU A 23 1.63 -6.75 -18.38
N ALA A 24 2.02 -7.12 -19.60
CA ALA A 24 1.88 -8.49 -20.10
C ALA A 24 2.59 -9.52 -19.19
N VAL A 25 3.85 -9.24 -18.85
CA VAL A 25 4.67 -10.11 -17.99
C VAL A 25 4.04 -10.23 -16.59
N CYS A 26 3.54 -9.13 -16.02
CA CYS A 26 2.88 -9.13 -14.72
C CYS A 26 1.61 -9.99 -14.73
N ILE A 27 0.78 -9.86 -15.78
CA ILE A 27 -0.44 -10.66 -15.94
C ILE A 27 -0.10 -12.13 -16.11
N ASP A 28 0.86 -12.47 -16.97
CA ASP A 28 1.26 -13.85 -17.22
C ASP A 28 1.78 -14.54 -15.94
N LYS A 29 2.59 -13.83 -15.12
CA LYS A 29 3.02 -14.33 -13.80
C LYS A 29 1.84 -14.59 -12.87
N ALA A 30 0.87 -13.68 -12.83
CA ALA A 30 -0.33 -13.81 -12.01
C ALA A 30 -1.22 -14.98 -12.48
N GLN A 31 -1.42 -15.13 -13.78
CA GLN A 31 -2.16 -16.25 -14.37
C GLN A 31 -1.46 -17.60 -14.12
N ALA A 32 -0.14 -17.63 -14.26
CA ALA A 32 0.66 -18.83 -13.97
C ALA A 32 0.54 -19.24 -12.49
N TYR A 33 0.52 -18.25 -11.58
CA TYR A 33 0.25 -18.51 -10.16
C TYR A 33 -1.12 -19.15 -9.95
N LEU A 34 -2.19 -18.57 -10.49
CA LEU A 34 -3.55 -19.11 -10.35
C LEU A 34 -3.65 -20.54 -10.90
N ALA A 35 -3.06 -20.78 -12.09
CA ALA A 35 -3.05 -22.12 -12.70
C ALA A 35 -2.27 -23.14 -11.87
N ARG A 36 -1.11 -22.76 -11.31
CA ARG A 36 -0.25 -23.65 -10.51
C ARG A 36 -0.85 -23.96 -9.14
N SER A 37 -1.38 -22.96 -8.47
CA SER A 37 -1.86 -23.06 -7.10
C SER A 37 -3.25 -23.70 -6.98
N GLY A 38 -4.01 -23.79 -8.06
CA GLY A 38 -5.40 -24.23 -8.06
C GLY A 38 -6.35 -23.27 -7.33
N VAL A 39 -5.90 -22.06 -7.02
CA VAL A 39 -6.75 -21.00 -6.43
C VAL A 39 -7.69 -20.47 -7.50
N VAL A 40 -9.00 -20.56 -7.24
CA VAL A 40 -10.00 -19.96 -8.13
C VAL A 40 -9.89 -18.44 -8.06
N GLY A 41 -9.38 -17.83 -9.11
CA GLY A 41 -9.08 -16.39 -9.07
C GLY A 41 -9.26 -15.67 -10.40
N GLU A 42 -9.10 -14.35 -10.33
CA GLU A 42 -9.09 -13.44 -11.48
C GLU A 42 -7.92 -12.46 -11.40
N VAL A 43 -7.49 -11.96 -12.57
CA VAL A 43 -6.59 -10.82 -12.66
C VAL A 43 -7.38 -9.59 -13.08
N VAL A 44 -7.25 -8.51 -12.33
CA VAL A 44 -7.98 -7.24 -12.54
C VAL A 44 -6.97 -6.12 -12.76
N ILE A 45 -7.06 -5.48 -13.90
CA ILE A 45 -6.27 -4.30 -14.21
C ILE A 45 -7.16 -3.07 -14.02
N SER A 46 -6.86 -2.25 -13.03
CA SER A 46 -7.56 -1.00 -12.77
C SER A 46 -6.86 0.14 -13.52
N ASP A 47 -7.40 0.42 -14.71
CA ASP A 47 -6.83 1.40 -15.62
C ASP A 47 -7.21 2.83 -15.21
N ASN A 48 -6.23 3.69 -15.05
CA ASN A 48 -6.39 5.09 -14.65
C ASN A 48 -6.30 6.06 -15.83
N GLY A 49 -6.66 5.57 -17.03
CA GLY A 49 -6.70 6.31 -18.28
C GLY A 49 -5.41 6.22 -19.07
N SER A 50 -4.95 5.00 -19.32
CA SER A 50 -3.83 4.70 -20.22
C SER A 50 -4.15 5.05 -21.67
N THR A 51 -3.11 5.43 -22.42
CA THR A 51 -3.19 5.82 -23.83
C THR A 51 -2.17 5.11 -24.70
N ASP A 52 -1.46 4.12 -24.15
CA ASP A 52 -0.34 3.41 -24.74
C ASP A 52 -0.67 1.98 -25.19
N GLY A 53 -1.96 1.59 -25.18
CA GLY A 53 -2.39 0.23 -25.51
C GLY A 53 -2.40 -0.74 -24.34
N SER A 54 -2.15 -0.28 -23.10
CA SER A 54 -2.17 -1.14 -21.90
C SER A 54 -3.48 -1.91 -21.74
N GLN A 55 -4.63 -1.29 -22.04
CA GLN A 55 -5.94 -1.92 -21.89
C GLN A 55 -6.14 -3.10 -22.87
N GLU A 56 -5.70 -2.95 -24.11
CA GLU A 56 -5.75 -3.98 -25.14
C GLU A 56 -4.83 -5.16 -24.77
N ILE A 57 -3.62 -4.86 -24.28
CA ILE A 57 -2.67 -5.86 -23.78
C ILE A 57 -3.30 -6.65 -22.64
N ALA A 58 -3.90 -5.96 -21.65
CA ALA A 58 -4.54 -6.61 -20.51
C ALA A 58 -5.64 -7.60 -20.93
N ARG A 59 -6.51 -7.19 -21.86
CA ARG A 59 -7.58 -8.06 -22.37
C ARG A 59 -7.03 -9.26 -23.16
N ALA A 60 -5.99 -9.04 -23.98
CA ALA A 60 -5.34 -10.10 -24.75
C ALA A 60 -4.70 -11.17 -23.88
N HIS A 61 -4.17 -10.80 -22.69
CA HIS A 61 -3.62 -11.71 -21.69
C HIS A 61 -4.66 -12.23 -20.68
N GLY A 62 -5.96 -12.08 -20.95
CA GLY A 62 -7.04 -12.68 -20.16
C GLY A 62 -7.34 -11.96 -18.84
N ALA A 63 -6.84 -10.74 -18.63
CA ALA A 63 -7.18 -9.93 -17.47
C ALA A 63 -8.47 -9.13 -17.71
N ARG A 64 -9.21 -8.92 -16.63
CA ARG A 64 -10.37 -8.04 -16.64
C ARG A 64 -9.96 -6.59 -16.41
N VAL A 65 -10.27 -5.72 -17.35
CA VAL A 65 -9.99 -4.28 -17.26
C VAL A 65 -11.15 -3.55 -16.60
N VAL A 66 -10.82 -2.68 -15.67
CA VAL A 66 -11.75 -1.78 -14.97
C VAL A 66 -11.29 -0.35 -15.19
N ASP A 67 -12.11 0.46 -15.85
CA ASP A 67 -11.80 1.87 -16.08
C ASP A 67 -12.08 2.66 -14.80
N VAL A 68 -11.06 3.40 -14.32
CA VAL A 68 -11.15 4.25 -13.14
C VAL A 68 -10.93 5.71 -13.52
N PRO A 69 -12.02 6.51 -13.70
CA PRO A 69 -11.91 7.89 -14.15
C PRO A 69 -11.23 8.82 -13.15
N ALA A 70 -11.42 8.56 -11.84
CA ALA A 70 -10.81 9.34 -10.76
C ALA A 70 -9.30 9.15 -10.78
N LYS A 71 -8.56 10.23 -11.04
CA LYS A 71 -7.11 10.18 -11.19
C LYS A 71 -6.39 9.96 -9.86
N GLY A 72 -5.36 9.14 -9.88
CA GLY A 72 -4.44 8.88 -8.77
C GLY A 72 -4.25 7.40 -8.47
N TYR A 73 -3.10 7.08 -7.87
CA TYR A 73 -2.72 5.72 -7.50
C TYR A 73 -3.73 5.05 -6.57
N GLY A 74 -4.11 5.77 -5.49
CA GLY A 74 -5.11 5.28 -4.55
C GLY A 74 -6.49 5.12 -5.19
N SER A 75 -6.87 6.04 -6.08
CA SER A 75 -8.14 5.92 -6.84
C SER A 75 -8.15 4.68 -7.73
N ALA A 76 -7.07 4.42 -8.46
CA ALA A 76 -6.93 3.23 -9.30
C ALA A 76 -7.08 1.96 -8.46
N LEU A 77 -6.36 1.88 -7.33
CA LEU A 77 -6.44 0.72 -6.44
C LEU A 77 -7.83 0.51 -5.85
N MET A 78 -8.47 1.57 -5.34
CA MET A 78 -9.83 1.46 -4.78
C MET A 78 -10.83 1.01 -5.84
N GLY A 79 -10.77 1.57 -7.07
CA GLY A 79 -11.64 1.13 -8.16
C GLY A 79 -11.45 -0.36 -8.49
N GLY A 80 -10.22 -0.84 -8.49
CA GLY A 80 -9.91 -2.26 -8.68
C GLY A 80 -10.42 -3.14 -7.53
N ILE A 81 -10.24 -2.70 -6.27
CA ILE A 81 -10.70 -3.40 -5.07
C ILE A 81 -12.23 -3.47 -5.02
N ASP A 82 -12.92 -2.37 -5.35
CA ASP A 82 -14.38 -2.33 -5.42
C ASP A 82 -14.93 -3.28 -6.48
N ALA A 83 -14.29 -3.32 -7.65
CA ALA A 83 -14.66 -4.18 -8.75
C ALA A 83 -14.25 -5.65 -8.57
N ALA A 84 -13.31 -5.95 -7.66
CA ALA A 84 -12.84 -7.31 -7.40
C ALA A 84 -13.98 -8.22 -6.92
N ARG A 85 -13.94 -9.48 -7.34
CA ARG A 85 -14.95 -10.49 -7.01
C ARG A 85 -14.47 -11.50 -5.95
N GLY A 86 -13.16 -11.55 -5.74
CA GLY A 86 -12.54 -12.46 -4.78
C GLY A 86 -12.86 -12.10 -3.33
N LYS A 87 -12.91 -13.10 -2.49
CA LYS A 87 -12.93 -12.96 -1.03
C LYS A 87 -11.67 -12.23 -0.54
N TYR A 88 -10.55 -12.56 -1.15
CA TYR A 88 -9.26 -11.97 -0.91
C TYR A 88 -8.81 -11.15 -2.12
N VAL A 89 -8.05 -10.11 -1.85
CA VAL A 89 -7.39 -9.31 -2.88
C VAL A 89 -5.89 -9.30 -2.59
N ILE A 90 -5.08 -9.53 -3.62
CA ILE A 90 -3.66 -9.21 -3.59
C ILE A 90 -3.44 -8.10 -4.61
N MET A 91 -2.90 -6.98 -4.15
CA MET A 91 -2.53 -5.86 -5.01
C MET A 91 -1.03 -5.74 -5.16
N GLY A 92 -0.57 -5.27 -6.31
CA GLY A 92 0.83 -4.96 -6.58
C GLY A 92 0.98 -4.13 -7.84
N ASP A 93 2.13 -3.47 -7.98
CA ASP A 93 2.40 -2.57 -9.11
C ASP A 93 2.61 -3.38 -10.41
N ALA A 94 2.19 -2.81 -11.54
CA ALA A 94 2.26 -3.46 -12.86
C ALA A 94 3.59 -3.19 -13.59
N ASP A 95 4.67 -2.90 -12.86
CA ASP A 95 5.98 -2.52 -13.37
C ASP A 95 7.04 -3.63 -13.34
N ASP A 96 6.60 -4.84 -13.05
CA ASP A 96 7.43 -6.05 -12.91
C ASP A 96 8.45 -5.99 -11.77
N SER A 97 8.29 -5.07 -10.82
CA SER A 97 9.14 -5.00 -9.63
C SER A 97 8.82 -6.09 -8.58
N TYR A 98 7.61 -6.65 -8.64
CA TYR A 98 7.17 -7.75 -7.77
C TYR A 98 6.89 -9.03 -8.56
N ASP A 99 7.21 -10.17 -7.97
CA ASP A 99 6.97 -11.47 -8.58
C ASP A 99 5.57 -12.02 -8.23
N PHE A 100 4.62 -11.82 -9.11
CA PHE A 100 3.25 -12.34 -8.97
C PHE A 100 3.15 -13.87 -9.08
N SER A 101 4.24 -14.58 -9.39
CA SER A 101 4.24 -16.04 -9.38
C SER A 101 4.44 -16.65 -7.98
N GLN A 102 4.78 -15.83 -6.97
CA GLN A 102 5.13 -16.25 -5.60
C GLN A 102 4.18 -15.66 -4.54
N LEU A 103 2.87 -15.92 -4.70
CA LEU A 103 1.84 -15.36 -3.82
C LEU A 103 1.39 -16.33 -2.71
N ASP A 104 1.92 -17.55 -2.65
CA ASP A 104 1.54 -18.56 -1.66
C ASP A 104 1.57 -18.05 -0.21
N PRO A 105 2.64 -17.33 0.26
CA PRO A 105 2.70 -16.86 1.63
C PRO A 105 1.58 -15.86 1.98
N PHE A 106 1.14 -15.07 1.01
CA PHE A 106 0.02 -14.15 1.21
C PHE A 106 -1.30 -14.90 1.36
N VAL A 107 -1.57 -15.86 0.45
CA VAL A 107 -2.81 -16.64 0.47
C VAL A 107 -2.90 -17.51 1.74
N GLU A 108 -1.80 -18.12 2.16
CA GLU A 108 -1.73 -18.90 3.39
C GLU A 108 -2.10 -18.05 4.61
N ARG A 109 -1.54 -16.85 4.74
CA ARG A 109 -1.83 -15.93 5.83
C ARG A 109 -3.29 -15.46 5.82
N LEU A 110 -3.82 -15.13 4.63
CA LEU A 110 -5.21 -14.72 4.47
C LEU A 110 -6.18 -15.87 4.84
N ARG A 111 -5.87 -17.10 4.43
CA ARG A 111 -6.64 -18.30 4.81
C ARG A 111 -6.55 -18.59 6.31
N ALA A 112 -5.41 -18.28 6.95
CA ALA A 112 -5.23 -18.37 8.40
C ALA A 112 -5.97 -17.27 9.18
N GLY A 113 -6.65 -16.34 8.48
CA GLY A 113 -7.51 -15.32 9.06
C GLY A 113 -6.86 -13.97 9.24
N ASP A 114 -5.66 -13.73 8.69
CA ASP A 114 -5.11 -12.39 8.63
C ASP A 114 -5.96 -11.53 7.69
N GLN A 115 -6.19 -10.27 8.08
CA GLN A 115 -7.07 -9.38 7.33
C GLN A 115 -6.27 -8.39 6.47
N LEU A 116 -5.00 -8.16 6.82
CA LEU A 116 -4.02 -7.46 6.00
C LEU A 116 -2.67 -8.20 6.11
N VAL A 117 -2.10 -8.54 4.98
CA VAL A 117 -0.77 -9.15 4.85
C VAL A 117 0.09 -8.24 4.00
N MET A 118 1.13 -7.66 4.60
CA MET A 118 2.06 -6.78 3.90
C MET A 118 3.25 -7.57 3.39
N GLY A 119 3.72 -7.26 2.18
CA GLY A 119 5.06 -7.66 1.80
C GLY A 119 6.10 -6.87 2.60
N ASN A 120 7.23 -7.51 2.91
CA ASN A 120 8.37 -6.83 3.55
C ASN A 120 9.63 -7.04 2.70
N ARG A 121 10.02 -5.97 1.99
CA ARG A 121 11.15 -5.97 1.07
C ARG A 121 12.49 -6.04 1.81
N PHE A 122 12.53 -5.53 3.02
CA PHE A 122 13.74 -5.57 3.85
C PHE A 122 14.02 -6.96 4.41
N GLN A 123 13.00 -7.81 4.53
CA GLN A 123 13.12 -9.22 4.91
C GLN A 123 13.34 -10.14 3.72
N GLY A 124 12.68 -9.87 2.58
CA GLY A 124 12.74 -10.75 1.40
C GLY A 124 13.88 -10.44 0.45
N GLY A 125 14.43 -9.24 0.53
CA GLY A 125 15.56 -8.80 -0.29
C GLY A 125 15.21 -7.73 -1.32
N ILE A 126 16.14 -6.82 -1.52
CA ILE A 126 16.05 -5.72 -2.49
C ILE A 126 17.20 -5.90 -3.46
N ALA A 127 16.89 -6.23 -4.71
CA ALA A 127 17.88 -6.41 -5.77
C ALA A 127 18.68 -5.12 -6.00
N GLU A 128 19.88 -5.26 -6.53
CA GLU A 128 20.73 -4.10 -6.83
C GLU A 128 20.05 -3.18 -7.83
N GLY A 129 20.01 -1.88 -7.52
CA GLY A 129 19.37 -0.85 -8.35
C GLY A 129 17.82 -0.83 -8.31
N ALA A 130 17.17 -1.76 -7.59
CA ALA A 130 15.70 -1.81 -7.49
C ALA A 130 15.10 -0.69 -6.63
N MET A 131 15.88 -0.13 -5.72
CA MET A 131 15.43 0.96 -4.86
C MET A 131 16.52 2.02 -4.74
N PRO A 132 16.21 3.32 -4.96
CA PRO A 132 17.17 4.39 -4.75
C PRO A 132 17.74 4.37 -3.32
N PRO A 133 19.04 4.65 -3.10
CA PRO A 133 19.66 4.62 -1.77
C PRO A 133 18.94 5.48 -0.74
N LEU A 134 18.47 6.66 -1.13
CA LEU A 134 17.68 7.54 -0.24
C LEU A 134 16.42 6.83 0.28
N HIS A 135 15.72 6.09 -0.55
CA HIS A 135 14.53 5.34 -0.14
C HIS A 135 14.88 4.10 0.68
N LYS A 136 15.94 3.40 0.30
CA LYS A 136 16.38 2.15 0.95
C LYS A 136 16.85 2.38 2.38
N TYR A 137 17.68 3.41 2.60
CA TYR A 137 18.38 3.60 3.89
C TYR A 137 17.76 4.69 4.77
N LEU A 138 16.98 5.62 4.21
CA LEU A 138 16.40 6.73 4.96
C LEU A 138 14.87 6.80 4.83
N GLY A 139 14.34 7.03 3.63
CA GLY A 139 12.92 7.35 3.44
C GLY A 139 11.97 6.29 3.99
N ASN A 140 12.03 5.08 3.46
CA ASN A 140 11.13 3.99 3.88
C ASN A 140 11.37 3.54 5.34
N PRO A 141 12.61 3.35 5.83
CA PRO A 141 12.85 3.00 7.22
C PRO A 141 12.34 4.05 8.21
N VAL A 142 12.61 5.34 7.95
CA VAL A 142 12.19 6.43 8.85
C VAL A 142 10.68 6.58 8.85
N LEU A 143 10.02 6.61 7.70
CA LEU A 143 8.57 6.72 7.64
C LEU A 143 7.87 5.51 8.26
N SER A 144 8.38 4.30 8.04
CA SER A 144 7.85 3.08 8.68
C SER A 144 8.06 3.12 10.20
N TRP A 145 9.23 3.58 10.67
CA TRP A 145 9.50 3.76 12.09
C TRP A 145 8.54 4.77 12.73
N ILE A 146 8.34 5.94 12.10
CA ILE A 146 7.35 6.94 12.54
C ILE A 146 5.96 6.30 12.64
N GLY A 147 5.51 5.60 11.59
CA GLY A 147 4.22 4.92 11.60
C GLY A 147 4.07 3.91 12.74
N ARG A 148 5.10 3.09 12.98
CA ARG A 148 5.11 2.14 14.11
C ARG A 148 4.99 2.85 15.47
N VAL A 149 5.74 3.93 15.68
CA VAL A 149 5.70 4.68 16.94
C VAL A 149 4.35 5.36 17.15
N LEU A 150 3.82 6.02 16.12
CA LEU A 150 2.57 6.77 16.21
C LEU A 150 1.35 5.85 16.42
N PHE A 151 1.31 4.71 15.75
CA PHE A 151 0.13 3.82 15.70
C PHE A 151 0.33 2.48 16.40
N ARG A 152 1.53 2.18 16.91
CA ARG A 152 1.88 0.87 17.50
C ARG A 152 1.67 -0.29 16.52
N SER A 153 1.90 -0.04 15.23
CA SER A 153 1.78 -1.06 14.19
C SER A 153 2.94 -2.05 14.23
N PRO A 154 2.71 -3.35 14.04
CA PRO A 154 3.79 -4.34 13.96
C PRO A 154 4.51 -4.32 12.59
N ILE A 155 4.01 -3.57 11.61
CA ILE A 155 4.48 -3.58 10.23
C ILE A 155 5.84 -2.88 10.10
N GLY A 156 6.82 -3.55 9.49
CA GLY A 156 8.16 -3.04 9.25
C GLY A 156 8.32 -2.30 7.93
N ASP A 157 7.56 -2.68 6.89
CA ASP A 157 7.58 -2.04 5.57
C ASP A 157 6.21 -1.48 5.17
N PHE A 158 5.92 -0.26 5.62
CA PHE A 158 4.65 0.44 5.36
C PHE A 158 4.38 0.71 3.88
N HIS A 159 5.44 0.76 3.07
CA HIS A 159 5.38 1.24 1.69
C HIS A 159 5.61 0.14 0.65
N CYS A 160 5.62 -1.13 1.06
CA CYS A 160 5.63 -2.23 0.10
C CYS A 160 4.37 -2.18 -0.78
N GLY A 161 4.51 -2.23 -2.10
CA GLY A 161 3.38 -2.22 -3.04
C GLY A 161 2.62 -3.55 -3.04
N LEU A 162 3.31 -4.69 -2.83
CA LEU A 162 2.66 -6.00 -2.80
C LEU A 162 2.01 -6.25 -1.45
N ARG A 163 0.68 -6.41 -1.45
CA ARG A 163 -0.15 -6.58 -0.25
C ARG A 163 -1.31 -7.52 -0.53
N GLY A 164 -1.66 -8.34 0.46
CA GLY A 164 -2.86 -9.16 0.43
C GLY A 164 -3.83 -8.75 1.53
N PHE A 165 -5.14 -8.84 1.30
CA PHE A 165 -6.12 -8.52 2.33
C PHE A 165 -7.48 -9.18 2.10
N ASN A 166 -8.24 -9.30 3.18
CA ASN A 166 -9.65 -9.60 3.09
C ASN A 166 -10.38 -8.39 2.49
N ARG A 167 -11.00 -8.58 1.34
CA ARG A 167 -11.64 -7.51 0.58
C ARG A 167 -12.68 -6.74 1.43
N ARG A 168 -13.54 -7.46 2.13
CA ARG A 168 -14.59 -6.84 2.95
C ARG A 168 -14.00 -6.00 4.08
N ALA A 169 -12.99 -6.53 4.78
CA ALA A 169 -12.34 -5.82 5.88
C ALA A 169 -11.72 -4.49 5.43
N ILE A 170 -11.13 -4.45 4.22
CA ILE A 170 -10.55 -3.20 3.68
C ILE A 170 -11.63 -2.22 3.23
N LEU A 171 -12.71 -2.68 2.60
CA LEU A 171 -13.82 -1.82 2.20
C LEU A 171 -14.49 -1.16 3.42
N ASP A 172 -14.65 -1.90 4.50
CA ASP A 172 -15.24 -1.40 5.75
C ASP A 172 -14.37 -0.33 6.46
N LEU A 173 -13.09 -0.15 6.07
CA LEU A 173 -12.22 0.94 6.55
C LEU A 173 -12.53 2.30 5.90
N HIS A 174 -13.30 2.34 4.82
CA HIS A 174 -13.64 3.56 4.10
C HIS A 174 -12.39 4.40 3.77
N LEU A 175 -11.47 3.82 3.01
CA LEU A 175 -10.26 4.50 2.55
C LEU A 175 -10.62 5.69 1.65
N GLN A 176 -9.92 6.81 1.77
CA GLN A 176 -10.29 8.06 1.11
C GLN A 176 -9.16 8.70 0.31
N THR A 177 -7.91 8.30 0.55
CA THR A 177 -6.79 8.93 -0.13
C THR A 177 -6.67 8.47 -1.57
N THR A 178 -6.50 9.43 -2.47
CA THR A 178 -6.46 9.18 -3.92
C THR A 178 -5.05 9.06 -4.48
N GLY A 179 -4.04 9.47 -3.70
CA GLY A 179 -2.63 9.50 -4.13
C GLY A 179 -1.79 8.38 -3.54
N MET A 180 -0.46 8.58 -3.51
CA MET A 180 0.51 7.60 -2.98
C MET A 180 0.36 7.37 -1.48
N GLU A 181 -0.21 8.33 -0.74
CA GLU A 181 -0.53 8.22 0.69
C GLU A 181 -1.51 7.09 1.01
N PHE A 182 -2.22 6.55 0.02
CA PHE A 182 -3.02 5.34 0.13
C PHE A 182 -2.23 4.19 0.77
N ALA A 183 -0.94 4.09 0.43
CA ALA A 183 -0.06 3.09 1.01
C ALA A 183 0.01 3.17 2.55
N SER A 184 0.06 4.39 3.11
CA SER A 184 0.05 4.63 4.54
C SER A 184 -1.35 4.48 5.14
N GLU A 185 -2.39 4.93 4.42
CA GLU A 185 -3.77 4.88 4.90
C GLU A 185 -4.23 3.45 5.17
N VAL A 186 -3.95 2.52 4.26
CA VAL A 186 -4.28 1.09 4.43
C VAL A 186 -3.70 0.56 5.74
N VAL A 187 -2.41 0.77 6.00
CA VAL A 187 -1.74 0.24 7.20
C VAL A 187 -2.27 0.92 8.47
N VAL A 188 -2.38 2.25 8.46
CA VAL A 188 -2.82 3.03 9.63
C VAL A 188 -4.25 2.68 10.00
N LYS A 189 -5.18 2.73 9.05
CA LYS A 189 -6.59 2.42 9.32
C LYS A 189 -6.80 0.94 9.69
N SER A 190 -6.06 0.02 9.09
CA SER A 190 -6.09 -1.39 9.49
C SER A 190 -5.63 -1.57 10.94
N THR A 191 -4.54 -0.90 11.33
CA THR A 191 -4.03 -0.96 12.70
C THR A 191 -5.01 -0.33 13.69
N LEU A 192 -5.55 0.86 13.39
CA LEU A 192 -6.52 1.56 14.24
C LEU A 192 -7.86 0.82 14.32
N GLY A 193 -8.27 0.18 13.23
CA GLY A 193 -9.47 -0.67 13.18
C GLY A 193 -9.30 -2.03 13.86
N GLY A 194 -8.13 -2.33 14.43
CA GLY A 194 -7.87 -3.60 15.11
C GLY A 194 -7.85 -4.82 14.19
N LEU A 195 -7.60 -4.63 12.90
CA LEU A 195 -7.48 -5.75 11.97
C LEU A 195 -6.27 -6.62 12.33
N ARG A 196 -6.40 -7.92 12.10
CA ARG A 196 -5.26 -8.84 12.22
C ARG A 196 -4.32 -8.63 11.05
N VAL A 197 -3.13 -8.08 11.35
CA VAL A 197 -2.12 -7.71 10.35
C VAL A 197 -0.86 -8.55 10.51
N SER A 198 -0.23 -8.90 9.39
CA SER A 198 1.05 -9.64 9.36
C SER A 198 1.92 -9.19 8.20
N GLU A 199 3.16 -9.68 8.17
CA GLU A 199 4.09 -9.47 7.08
C GLU A 199 4.61 -10.80 6.54
N VAL A 200 4.96 -10.79 5.26
CA VAL A 200 5.66 -11.89 4.60
C VAL A 200 6.89 -11.35 3.86
N PRO A 201 8.03 -12.04 3.88
CA PRO A 201 9.21 -11.66 3.10
C PRO A 201 8.84 -11.54 1.62
N THR A 202 9.24 -10.45 0.99
CA THR A 202 8.91 -10.16 -0.41
C THR A 202 10.13 -9.58 -1.12
N THR A 203 10.51 -10.15 -2.25
CA THR A 203 11.63 -9.65 -3.04
C THR A 203 11.18 -8.45 -3.86
N LEU A 204 12.04 -7.42 -3.95
CA LEU A 204 11.89 -6.31 -4.87
C LEU A 204 12.96 -6.42 -5.97
N SER A 205 12.51 -6.56 -7.20
CA SER A 205 13.35 -6.52 -8.41
C SER A 205 13.40 -5.11 -9.00
N LYS A 206 14.36 -4.86 -9.89
CA LYS A 206 14.36 -3.63 -10.67
C LYS A 206 13.14 -3.63 -11.58
N ASP A 207 12.45 -2.46 -11.65
CA ASP A 207 11.31 -2.33 -12.57
C ASP A 207 11.74 -2.52 -14.04
N GLY A 208 10.82 -3.04 -14.83
CA GLY A 208 11.06 -3.35 -16.26
C GLY A 208 10.79 -2.17 -17.21
N ARG A 209 10.48 -0.98 -16.67
CA ARG A 209 10.13 0.20 -17.48
C ARG A 209 11.36 0.91 -18.01
N SER A 210 11.25 1.43 -19.23
CA SER A 210 12.25 2.33 -19.82
C SER A 210 12.14 3.77 -19.31
N ARG A 211 10.97 4.17 -18.77
CA ARG A 211 10.65 5.51 -18.28
C ARG A 211 10.87 5.66 -16.75
N PRO A 212 11.11 6.89 -16.27
CA PRO A 212 11.20 7.13 -14.83
C PRO A 212 9.91 6.75 -14.08
N PRO A 213 10.01 6.31 -12.81
CA PRO A 213 8.85 6.01 -12.00
C PRO A 213 7.99 7.26 -11.75
N HIS A 214 6.69 7.07 -11.57
CA HIS A 214 5.74 8.15 -11.24
C HIS A 214 5.97 8.77 -9.84
N LEU A 215 6.69 8.09 -8.97
CA LEU A 215 6.99 8.53 -7.60
C LEU A 215 7.93 9.75 -7.60
N ARG A 216 7.52 10.80 -6.87
CA ARG A 216 8.33 12.00 -6.62
C ARG A 216 8.76 12.02 -5.15
N SER A 217 10.00 11.63 -4.87
CA SER A 217 10.52 11.35 -3.52
C SER A 217 10.15 12.38 -2.45
N TRP A 218 10.39 13.66 -2.68
CA TRP A 218 10.10 14.70 -1.69
C TRP A 218 8.62 15.00 -1.53
N ARG A 219 7.89 15.11 -2.65
CA ARG A 219 6.46 15.43 -2.62
C ARG A 219 5.66 14.29 -2.00
N ASP A 220 5.95 13.05 -2.40
CA ASP A 220 5.21 11.91 -1.93
C ASP A 220 5.65 11.50 -0.51
N GLY A 221 6.94 11.64 -0.16
CA GLY A 221 7.43 11.52 1.21
C GLY A 221 6.76 12.50 2.17
N TRP A 222 6.59 13.76 1.76
CA TRP A 222 5.85 14.77 2.53
C TRP A 222 4.36 14.39 2.69
N ARG A 223 3.72 13.87 1.64
CA ARG A 223 2.33 13.39 1.72
C ARG A 223 2.17 12.27 2.74
N HIS A 224 3.06 11.29 2.73
CA HIS A 224 3.07 10.21 3.71
C HIS A 224 3.25 10.73 5.13
N LEU A 225 4.26 11.57 5.37
CA LEU A 225 4.52 12.16 6.69
C LEU A 225 3.34 13.00 7.18
N ARG A 226 2.80 13.88 6.33
CA ARG A 226 1.63 14.69 6.65
C ARG A 226 0.43 13.81 7.01
N PHE A 227 0.19 12.75 6.25
CA PHE A 227 -0.88 11.80 6.54
C PHE A 227 -0.70 11.18 7.93
N LEU A 228 0.49 10.63 8.23
CA LEU A 228 0.78 10.02 9.52
C LEU A 228 0.56 10.99 10.70
N LEU A 229 0.98 12.25 10.56
CA LEU A 229 0.80 13.27 11.58
C LEU A 229 -0.68 13.64 11.80
N ILE A 230 -1.46 13.85 10.72
CA ILE A 230 -2.88 14.19 10.80
C ILE A 230 -3.68 13.09 11.49
N PHE A 231 -3.38 11.82 11.21
CA PHE A 231 -4.04 10.68 11.84
C PHE A 231 -3.54 10.39 13.26
N SER A 232 -2.60 11.20 13.77
CA SER A 232 -2.02 11.05 15.10
C SER A 232 -2.13 12.33 15.93
N PRO A 233 -3.34 12.78 16.29
CA PRO A 233 -3.56 14.05 17.01
C PRO A 233 -2.88 14.11 18.38
N ARG A 234 -2.65 12.97 19.03
CA ARG A 234 -1.88 12.91 20.28
C ARG A 234 -0.46 13.43 20.12
N TRP A 235 0.20 13.03 19.02
CA TRP A 235 1.59 13.42 18.73
C TRP A 235 1.70 14.79 18.11
N LEU A 236 0.70 15.20 17.34
CA LEU A 236 0.73 16.49 16.63
C LEU A 236 0.31 17.66 17.54
N PHE A 237 -0.64 17.45 18.44
CA PHE A 237 -1.21 18.52 19.27
C PHE A 237 -1.05 18.28 20.77
N LEU A 238 -1.43 17.11 21.27
CA LEU A 238 -1.49 16.87 22.71
C LEU A 238 -0.10 16.90 23.36
N ILE A 239 0.86 16.16 22.82
CA ILE A 239 2.21 16.10 23.41
C ILE A 239 2.94 17.45 23.30
N PRO A 240 3.03 18.13 22.14
CA PRO A 240 3.65 19.46 22.07
C PRO A 240 2.92 20.49 22.90
N GLY A 241 1.58 20.47 22.92
CA GLY A 241 0.78 21.38 23.74
C GLY A 241 0.99 21.17 25.25
N ALA A 242 1.01 19.92 25.70
CA ALA A 242 1.32 19.61 27.10
C ALA A 242 2.76 20.02 27.47
N ALA A 243 3.73 19.75 26.60
CA ALA A 243 5.12 20.18 26.82
C ALA A 243 5.22 21.71 26.93
N ALA A 244 4.60 22.43 26.00
CA ALA A 244 4.58 23.89 26.03
C ALA A 244 3.89 24.44 27.29
N PHE A 245 2.78 23.83 27.72
CA PHE A 245 2.08 24.18 28.95
C PHE A 245 2.97 24.00 30.19
N PHE A 246 3.61 22.84 30.33
CA PHE A 246 4.48 22.60 31.50
C PHE A 246 5.74 23.47 31.48
N LEU A 247 6.33 23.72 30.32
CA LEU A 247 7.47 24.65 30.19
C LEU A 247 7.07 26.08 30.55
N GLY A 248 5.89 26.51 30.12
CA GLY A 248 5.34 27.82 30.50
C GLY A 248 5.09 27.92 31.99
N LEU A 249 4.49 26.89 32.63
CA LEU A 249 4.25 26.80 34.05
C LEU A 249 5.57 26.85 34.84
N LEU A 250 6.57 26.09 34.43
CA LEU A 250 7.91 26.14 35.04
C LEU A 250 8.52 27.54 34.89
N GLY A 251 8.39 28.17 33.72
CA GLY A 251 8.84 29.54 33.49
C GLY A 251 8.22 30.55 34.46
N THR A 252 6.93 30.46 34.76
CA THR A 252 6.26 31.34 35.73
C THR A 252 6.73 31.13 37.16
N ILE A 253 7.20 29.92 37.49
CA ILE A 253 7.71 29.62 38.87
C ILE A 253 9.15 30.07 39.04
N PHE A 254 9.99 29.90 38.02
CA PHE A 254 11.43 30.11 38.12
C PHE A 254 11.92 31.47 37.56
N LEU A 255 11.16 32.13 36.67
CA LEU A 255 11.51 33.46 36.21
C LEU A 255 11.07 34.52 37.22
N PRO A 256 11.98 35.36 37.73
CA PRO A 256 11.60 36.44 38.64
C PRO A 256 10.67 37.39 37.89
N ILE A 257 9.47 37.56 38.44
CA ILE A 257 8.53 38.60 37.99
C ILE A 257 9.15 39.94 38.40
N GLY A 258 9.90 40.56 37.50
CA GLY A 258 10.38 41.94 37.74
C GLY A 258 9.20 42.89 37.92
N PRO A 259 9.37 43.98 38.67
CA PRO A 259 8.30 44.94 38.87
C PRO A 259 7.88 45.53 37.53
N ILE A 260 6.56 45.44 37.24
CA ILE A 260 5.94 46.10 36.10
C ILE A 260 6.10 47.62 36.35
N GLN A 261 6.99 48.30 35.68
CA GLN A 261 7.02 49.74 35.66
C GLN A 261 5.77 50.23 34.90
N VAL A 262 4.81 50.80 35.61
CA VAL A 262 3.65 51.51 35.08
C VAL A 262 4.07 52.93 34.69
#